data_06dfdf6c137e387a35020a6a5a074735
#
_entry.id   06dfdf6c137e387a35020a6a5a074735
#
_cell.length_a   1.000
_cell.length_b   1.000
_cell.length_c   1.000
_cell.angle_alpha   90.00
_cell.angle_beta   90.00
_cell.angle_gamma   90.00
#
_symmetry.space_group_name_H-M   'P 1'
#
loop_
_entity.id
_entity.type
_entity.pdbx_description
1 polymer ?
#
loop_
_entity_poly.entity_id
_entity_poly.type
_entity_poly.pdbx_seq_one_letter_code
_entity_poly.pdbx_strand_id
1 'polypeptide(L)'
;MEQQATDLIIATRSALDQASALAVQYSFSILGAIILLIVGWVAASLISRWAYEGISRVRGIDETLARFFTNVVRYALLVLVFVTVLAQFGVQTASIIATLGAAGLAVGLALQGTLQNIAAGIMLLVLRPLRVGEYIETSSVSGTVLEIGLFATELRTGDGLYRLAPNSTLWNTPITNYSRQPTRQNEVKINVTHQEDLDLVMETLMKLAIADKRVLKTPAPSVFIDSLSDSAVSVTLRYWASTGDWWDLSRDMIKRVKLAFDKKSEASDTPVEASSAPLPEPAPEETQVRVSARKRLPKASPQTQP
;
A
#
# COMPACT_ATOMS: atom_id res chain seq x y z
N MET A 1 -26.03 92.35 -0.43
CA MET A 1 -25.80 91.80 -1.78
C MET A 1 -24.32 91.52 -2.04
N GLU A 2 -23.40 92.45 -1.67
CA GLU A 2 -21.95 92.22 -1.86
C GLU A 2 -21.40 91.06 -1.05
N GLN A 3 -21.82 90.82 0.21
CA GLN A 3 -21.36 89.67 1.03
C GLN A 3 -21.80 88.35 0.43
N GLN A 4 -23.01 88.25 -0.09
CA GLN A 4 -23.50 87.03 -0.74
C GLN A 4 -22.71 86.66 -2.03
N ALA A 5 -22.29 87.67 -2.78
CA ALA A 5 -21.48 87.47 -3.98
C ALA A 5 -20.03 87.03 -3.64
N THR A 6 -19.50 87.61 -2.56
CA THR A 6 -18.14 87.21 -2.07
C THR A 6 -18.12 85.77 -1.53
N ASP A 7 -19.14 85.36 -0.76
CA ASP A 7 -19.27 83.99 -0.24
C ASP A 7 -19.49 83.00 -1.37
N LEU A 8 -20.18 83.34 -2.44
CA LEU A 8 -20.37 82.51 -3.62
C LEU A 8 -19.04 82.30 -4.40
N ILE A 9 -18.21 83.33 -4.51
CA ILE A 9 -16.92 83.32 -5.18
C ILE A 9 -15.96 82.45 -4.37
N ILE A 10 -15.94 82.56 -3.05
CA ILE A 10 -15.10 81.68 -2.16
C ILE A 10 -15.55 80.27 -2.24
N ALA A 11 -16.85 79.98 -2.18
CA ALA A 11 -17.36 78.60 -2.30
C ALA A 11 -17.04 77.96 -3.66
N THR A 12 -17.13 78.71 -4.76
CA THR A 12 -16.81 78.23 -6.09
C THR A 12 -15.30 77.97 -6.26
N ARG A 13 -14.42 78.82 -5.69
CA ARG A 13 -12.98 78.62 -5.68
C ARG A 13 -12.60 77.35 -4.89
N SER A 14 -13.14 77.19 -3.69
CA SER A 14 -12.87 76.01 -2.86
C SER A 14 -13.35 74.72 -3.52
N ALA A 15 -14.46 74.73 -4.22
CA ALA A 15 -14.99 73.62 -4.99
C ALA A 15 -14.06 73.27 -6.19
N LEU A 16 -13.53 74.27 -6.89
CA LEU A 16 -12.57 74.10 -7.98
C LEU A 16 -11.22 73.55 -7.48
N ASP A 17 -10.70 74.05 -6.35
CA ASP A 17 -9.47 73.59 -5.76
C ASP A 17 -9.61 72.13 -5.27
N GLN A 18 -10.74 71.79 -4.66
CA GLN A 18 -11.02 70.38 -4.27
C GLN A 18 -11.15 69.50 -5.51
N ALA A 19 -11.86 69.91 -6.54
CA ALA A 19 -11.97 69.12 -7.78
C ALA A 19 -10.63 68.92 -8.47
N SER A 20 -9.78 69.98 -8.50
CA SER A 20 -8.43 69.87 -9.08
C SER A 20 -7.52 68.90 -8.26
N ALA A 21 -7.54 68.98 -6.92
CA ALA A 21 -6.82 68.12 -6.05
C ALA A 21 -7.25 66.64 -6.21
N LEU A 22 -8.56 66.39 -6.28
CA LEU A 22 -9.12 65.07 -6.56
C LEU A 22 -8.69 64.56 -7.96
N ALA A 23 -8.77 65.40 -8.99
CA ALA A 23 -8.36 65.03 -10.34
C ALA A 23 -6.85 64.64 -10.41
N VAL A 24 -5.98 65.36 -9.70
CA VAL A 24 -4.55 65.02 -9.62
C VAL A 24 -4.34 63.68 -8.87
N GLN A 25 -5.00 63.53 -7.73
CA GLN A 25 -4.91 62.31 -6.93
C GLN A 25 -5.39 61.07 -7.71
N TYR A 26 -6.54 61.17 -8.40
CA TYR A 26 -7.05 60.06 -9.23
C TYR A 26 -6.18 59.79 -10.44
N SER A 27 -5.55 60.82 -11.05
CA SER A 27 -4.65 60.66 -12.18
C SER A 27 -3.42 59.80 -11.82
N PHE A 28 -2.81 60.00 -10.65
CA PHE A 28 -1.70 59.16 -10.18
C PHE A 28 -2.17 57.76 -9.86
N SER A 29 -3.35 57.56 -9.26
CA SER A 29 -3.94 56.26 -9.00
C SER A 29 -4.22 55.50 -10.30
N ILE A 30 -4.78 56.15 -11.31
CA ILE A 30 -5.07 55.57 -12.63
C ILE A 30 -3.75 55.17 -13.33
N LEU A 31 -2.74 56.03 -13.31
CA LEU A 31 -1.45 55.74 -13.91
C LEU A 31 -0.78 54.54 -13.22
N GLY A 32 -0.79 54.53 -11.89
CA GLY A 32 -0.29 53.39 -11.09
C GLY A 32 -1.01 52.08 -11.38
N ALA A 33 -2.36 52.14 -11.51
CA ALA A 33 -3.18 50.99 -11.85
C ALA A 33 -2.88 50.44 -13.25
N ILE A 34 -2.71 51.32 -14.24
CA ILE A 34 -2.33 50.93 -15.62
C ILE A 34 -0.97 50.25 -15.63
N ILE A 35 0.04 50.83 -14.96
CA ILE A 35 1.36 50.25 -14.83
C ILE A 35 1.28 48.88 -14.17
N LEU A 36 0.56 48.75 -13.07
CA LEU A 36 0.38 47.52 -12.33
C LEU A 36 -0.33 46.44 -13.18
N LEU A 37 -1.33 46.79 -13.97
CA LEU A 37 -1.99 45.90 -14.92
C LEU A 37 -1.04 45.40 -16.00
N ILE A 38 -0.24 46.32 -16.61
CA ILE A 38 0.73 45.94 -17.65
C ILE A 38 1.80 45.03 -17.08
N VAL A 39 2.41 45.44 -15.96
CA VAL A 39 3.47 44.64 -15.31
C VAL A 39 2.91 43.30 -14.84
N GLY A 40 1.74 43.29 -14.22
CA GLY A 40 1.07 42.08 -13.76
C GLY A 40 0.71 41.11 -14.90
N TRP A 41 0.21 41.67 -16.02
CA TRP A 41 -0.12 40.86 -17.21
C TRP A 41 1.15 40.27 -17.86
N VAL A 42 2.24 41.06 -17.96
CA VAL A 42 3.53 40.60 -18.48
C VAL A 42 4.10 39.52 -17.55
N ALA A 43 4.10 39.76 -16.23
CA ALA A 43 4.59 38.78 -15.24
C ALA A 43 3.76 37.48 -15.29
N ALA A 44 2.42 37.56 -15.31
CA ALA A 44 1.56 36.41 -15.43
C ALA A 44 1.81 35.63 -16.73
N SER A 45 2.02 36.34 -17.84
CA SER A 45 2.34 35.70 -19.13
C SER A 45 3.70 35.04 -19.15
N LEU A 46 4.70 35.64 -18.51
CA LEU A 46 6.06 35.08 -18.44
C LEU A 46 6.10 33.84 -17.53
N ILE A 47 5.48 33.93 -16.34
CA ILE A 47 5.38 32.80 -15.40
C ILE A 47 4.61 31.65 -16.03
N SER A 48 3.51 31.93 -16.72
CA SER A 48 2.72 30.89 -17.40
C SER A 48 3.50 30.21 -18.53
N ARG A 49 4.35 30.94 -19.28
CA ARG A 49 5.22 30.33 -20.28
C ARG A 49 6.26 29.40 -19.66
N TRP A 50 6.92 29.84 -18.59
CA TRP A 50 7.89 28.99 -17.87
C TRP A 50 7.23 27.75 -17.27
N ALA A 51 6.03 27.91 -16.72
CA ALA A 51 5.23 26.78 -16.23
C ALA A 51 4.92 25.78 -17.36
N TYR A 52 4.49 26.28 -18.54
CA TYR A 52 4.24 25.43 -19.70
C TYR A 52 5.48 24.67 -20.15
N GLU A 53 6.61 25.37 -20.31
CA GLU A 53 7.90 24.75 -20.69
C GLU A 53 8.37 23.72 -19.67
N GLY A 54 8.17 23.98 -18.39
CA GLY A 54 8.50 23.02 -17.32
C GLY A 54 7.64 21.78 -17.36
N ILE A 55 6.33 21.96 -17.46
CA ILE A 55 5.35 20.86 -17.47
C ILE A 55 5.45 20.02 -18.75
N SER A 56 5.62 20.65 -19.92
CA SER A 56 5.70 19.95 -21.23
C SER A 56 6.96 19.09 -21.40
N ARG A 57 8.01 19.30 -20.58
CA ARG A 57 9.21 18.45 -20.57
C ARG A 57 9.05 17.15 -19.80
N VAL A 58 8.01 17.03 -18.99
CA VAL A 58 7.77 15.83 -18.17
C VAL A 58 7.16 14.74 -19.05
N ARG A 59 7.83 13.60 -19.17
CA ARG A 59 7.31 12.44 -19.91
C ARG A 59 5.99 11.97 -19.29
N GLY A 60 4.97 11.76 -20.12
CA GLY A 60 3.66 11.23 -19.71
C GLY A 60 2.62 12.31 -19.40
N ILE A 61 2.93 13.61 -19.51
CA ILE A 61 1.93 14.68 -19.43
C ILE A 61 1.48 15.02 -20.86
N ASP A 62 0.16 14.84 -21.09
CA ASP A 62 -0.46 15.24 -22.36
C ASP A 62 -0.47 16.78 -22.50
N GLU A 63 -0.36 17.25 -23.73
CA GLU A 63 -0.36 18.69 -24.07
C GLU A 63 -1.60 19.41 -23.50
N THR A 64 -2.74 18.75 -23.52
CA THR A 64 -4.00 19.26 -22.97
C THR A 64 -3.89 19.57 -21.49
N LEU A 65 -3.27 18.66 -20.74
CA LEU A 65 -3.06 18.79 -19.29
C LEU A 65 -2.06 19.90 -18.96
N ALA A 66 -0.97 20.00 -19.73
CA ALA A 66 0.01 21.07 -19.59
C ALA A 66 -0.62 22.45 -19.82
N ARG A 67 -1.44 22.61 -20.87
CA ARG A 67 -2.20 23.83 -21.15
C ARG A 67 -3.20 24.17 -20.05
N PHE A 68 -3.91 23.16 -19.53
CA PHE A 68 -4.86 23.35 -18.44
C PHE A 68 -4.19 23.96 -17.20
N PHE A 69 -3.11 23.34 -16.70
CA PHE A 69 -2.41 23.84 -15.51
C PHE A 69 -1.78 25.21 -15.74
N THR A 70 -1.25 25.46 -16.93
CA THR A 70 -0.70 26.76 -17.30
C THR A 70 -1.76 27.85 -17.26
N ASN A 71 -2.96 27.56 -17.78
CA ASN A 71 -4.08 28.51 -17.73
C ASN A 71 -4.57 28.74 -16.31
N VAL A 72 -4.63 27.72 -15.46
CA VAL A 72 -4.99 27.88 -14.04
C VAL A 72 -4.02 28.83 -13.35
N VAL A 73 -2.71 28.62 -13.52
CA VAL A 73 -1.68 29.53 -12.95
C VAL A 73 -1.84 30.94 -13.49
N ARG A 74 -2.04 31.11 -14.79
CA ARG A 74 -2.21 32.41 -15.43
C ARG A 74 -3.41 33.18 -14.87
N TYR A 75 -4.57 32.51 -14.81
CA TYR A 75 -5.80 33.17 -14.31
C TYR A 75 -5.71 33.45 -12.81
N ALA A 76 -5.10 32.59 -12.01
CA ALA A 76 -4.88 32.85 -10.59
C ALA A 76 -4.03 34.12 -10.37
N LEU A 77 -2.94 34.26 -11.16
CA LEU A 77 -2.10 35.47 -11.11
C LEU A 77 -2.85 36.72 -11.58
N LEU A 78 -3.65 36.64 -12.65
CA LEU A 78 -4.45 37.75 -13.14
C LEU A 78 -5.50 38.19 -12.13
N VAL A 79 -6.15 37.26 -11.42
CA VAL A 79 -7.08 37.56 -10.32
C VAL A 79 -6.37 38.32 -9.20
N LEU A 80 -5.16 37.89 -8.82
CA LEU A 80 -4.36 38.57 -7.80
C LEU A 80 -4.02 40.01 -8.23
N VAL A 81 -3.55 40.19 -9.48
CA VAL A 81 -3.26 41.51 -10.05
C VAL A 81 -4.52 42.39 -10.05
N PHE A 82 -5.67 41.84 -10.46
CA PHE A 82 -6.93 42.56 -10.49
C PHE A 82 -7.36 43.03 -9.10
N VAL A 83 -7.27 42.17 -8.08
CA VAL A 83 -7.59 42.55 -6.69
C VAL A 83 -6.66 43.65 -6.19
N THR A 84 -5.37 43.60 -6.56
CA THR A 84 -4.40 44.63 -6.18
C THR A 84 -4.69 45.96 -6.86
N VAL A 85 -5.15 45.95 -8.12
CA VAL A 85 -5.60 47.16 -8.84
C VAL A 85 -6.84 47.76 -8.19
N LEU A 86 -7.82 46.94 -7.78
CA LEU A 86 -9.00 47.42 -7.05
C LEU A 86 -8.60 48.13 -5.74
N ALA A 87 -7.63 47.58 -5.02
CA ALA A 87 -7.11 48.20 -3.80
C ALA A 87 -6.50 49.59 -4.06
N GLN A 88 -5.85 49.81 -5.23
CA GLN A 88 -5.27 51.09 -5.63
C GLN A 88 -6.36 52.20 -5.79
N PHE A 89 -7.58 51.78 -6.17
CA PHE A 89 -8.74 52.70 -6.28
C PHE A 89 -9.49 52.88 -4.95
N GLY A 90 -8.97 52.35 -3.82
CA GLY A 90 -9.60 52.43 -2.51
C GLY A 90 -10.78 51.47 -2.30
N VAL A 91 -10.97 50.50 -3.20
CA VAL A 91 -11.99 49.48 -3.01
C VAL A 91 -11.59 48.59 -1.84
N GLN A 92 -12.52 48.36 -0.92
CA GLN A 92 -12.29 47.48 0.22
C GLN A 92 -12.17 46.01 -0.23
N THR A 93 -10.93 45.55 -0.49
CA THR A 93 -10.66 44.24 -1.04
C THR A 93 -10.66 43.10 0.00
N ALA A 94 -10.81 43.44 1.29
CA ALA A 94 -10.80 42.46 2.38
C ALA A 94 -11.82 41.31 2.19
N SER A 95 -13.04 41.63 1.78
CA SER A 95 -14.10 40.65 1.52
C SER A 95 -13.80 39.76 0.30
N ILE A 96 -13.19 40.34 -0.73
CA ILE A 96 -12.76 39.60 -1.93
C ILE A 96 -11.64 38.61 -1.57
N ILE A 97 -10.65 39.08 -0.82
CA ILE A 97 -9.54 38.25 -0.34
C ILE A 97 -10.05 37.10 0.57
N ALA A 98 -10.98 37.41 1.48
CA ALA A 98 -11.61 36.41 2.33
C ALA A 98 -12.36 35.35 1.51
N THR A 99 -13.12 35.76 0.50
CA THR A 99 -13.84 34.86 -0.40
C THR A 99 -12.89 33.99 -1.22
N LEU A 100 -11.83 34.59 -1.79
CA LEU A 100 -10.79 33.85 -2.52
C LEU A 100 -10.04 32.87 -1.61
N GLY A 101 -9.79 33.28 -0.36
CA GLY A 101 -9.17 32.41 0.65
C GLY A 101 -10.05 31.20 0.99
N ALA A 102 -11.36 31.44 1.19
CA ALA A 102 -12.32 30.35 1.43
C ALA A 102 -12.42 29.38 0.22
N ALA A 103 -12.49 29.96 -1.00
CA ALA A 103 -12.48 29.15 -2.24
C ALA A 103 -11.17 28.36 -2.38
N GLY A 104 -10.03 28.98 -2.11
CA GLY A 104 -8.71 28.31 -2.12
C GLY A 104 -8.61 27.17 -1.10
N LEU A 105 -9.16 27.38 0.11
CA LEU A 105 -9.23 26.33 1.13
C LEU A 105 -10.11 25.16 0.66
N ALA A 106 -11.27 25.43 0.07
CA ALA A 106 -12.15 24.39 -0.46
C ALA A 106 -11.46 23.56 -1.56
N VAL A 107 -10.74 24.20 -2.49
CA VAL A 107 -9.94 23.53 -3.52
C VAL A 107 -8.80 22.73 -2.89
N GLY A 108 -8.10 23.29 -1.89
CA GLY A 108 -7.03 22.60 -1.16
C GLY A 108 -7.52 21.32 -0.47
N LEU A 109 -8.68 21.39 0.19
CA LEU A 109 -9.31 20.21 0.80
C LEU A 109 -9.74 19.17 -0.25
N ALA A 110 -10.27 19.60 -1.39
CA ALA A 110 -10.63 18.68 -2.48
C ALA A 110 -9.41 17.98 -3.08
N LEU A 111 -8.23 18.61 -3.12
CA LEU A 111 -6.99 18.08 -3.65
C LEU A 111 -6.11 17.39 -2.59
N GLN A 112 -6.52 17.36 -1.32
CA GLN A 112 -5.73 16.85 -0.20
C GLN A 112 -5.21 15.44 -0.44
N GLY A 113 -6.06 14.52 -0.93
CA GLY A 113 -5.64 13.13 -1.20
C GLY A 113 -4.58 13.02 -2.31
N THR A 114 -4.68 13.86 -3.33
CA THR A 114 -3.70 13.90 -4.42
C THR A 114 -2.35 14.41 -3.93
N LEU A 115 -2.34 15.50 -3.17
CA LEU A 115 -1.13 16.06 -2.56
C LEU A 115 -0.47 15.07 -1.58
N GLN A 116 -1.27 14.33 -0.81
CA GLN A 116 -0.77 13.29 0.08
C GLN A 116 -0.07 12.17 -0.68
N ASN A 117 -0.60 11.75 -1.84
CA ASN A 117 0.05 10.74 -2.68
C ASN A 117 1.36 11.24 -3.28
N ILE A 118 1.42 12.50 -3.73
CA ILE A 118 2.66 13.11 -4.23
C ILE A 118 3.73 13.15 -3.12
N ALA A 119 3.37 13.64 -1.94
CA ALA A 119 4.29 13.71 -0.81
C ALA A 119 4.81 12.31 -0.44
N ALA A 120 3.92 11.32 -0.35
CA ALA A 120 4.28 9.93 -0.10
C ALA A 120 5.20 9.38 -1.20
N GLY A 121 4.91 9.64 -2.48
CA GLY A 121 5.75 9.23 -3.61
C GLY A 121 7.17 9.79 -3.52
N ILE A 122 7.30 11.08 -3.20
CA ILE A 122 8.60 11.72 -2.98
C ILE A 122 9.34 11.03 -1.81
N MET A 123 8.65 10.77 -0.70
CA MET A 123 9.25 10.11 0.46
C MET A 123 9.69 8.68 0.15
N LEU A 124 8.92 7.91 -0.63
CA LEU A 124 9.29 6.57 -1.10
C LEU A 124 10.57 6.62 -1.96
N LEU A 125 10.70 7.61 -2.84
CA LEU A 125 11.87 7.78 -3.72
C LEU A 125 13.12 8.27 -2.96
N VAL A 126 12.96 9.14 -1.96
CA VAL A 126 14.06 9.72 -1.18
C VAL A 126 14.56 8.74 -0.12
N LEU A 127 13.68 8.24 0.74
CA LEU A 127 14.05 7.35 1.86
C LEU A 127 14.20 5.89 1.43
N ARG A 128 13.61 5.52 0.31
CA ARG A 128 13.72 4.19 -0.32
C ARG A 128 13.42 3.03 0.64
N PRO A 129 12.28 3.02 1.34
CA PRO A 129 11.89 1.89 2.17
C PRO A 129 11.65 0.62 1.33
N LEU A 130 11.32 0.79 0.05
CA LEU A 130 11.20 -0.23 -0.98
C LEU A 130 11.90 0.22 -2.27
N ARG A 131 12.26 -0.73 -3.13
CA ARG A 131 12.92 -0.47 -4.43
C ARG A 131 12.26 -1.28 -5.52
N VAL A 132 12.42 -0.84 -6.77
CA VAL A 132 12.01 -1.61 -7.95
C VAL A 132 12.69 -2.98 -7.93
N GLY A 133 11.91 -4.02 -8.18
CA GLY A 133 12.33 -5.43 -8.13
C GLY A 133 12.19 -6.10 -6.75
N GLU A 134 11.97 -5.37 -5.66
CA GLU A 134 11.74 -5.95 -4.33
C GLU A 134 10.29 -6.43 -4.18
N TYR A 135 10.11 -7.61 -3.57
CA TYR A 135 8.79 -8.11 -3.17
C TYR A 135 8.42 -7.58 -1.80
N ILE A 136 7.29 -6.90 -1.75
CA ILE A 136 6.77 -6.28 -0.53
C ILE A 136 5.36 -6.77 -0.21
N GLU A 137 5.00 -6.65 1.05
CA GLU A 137 3.66 -6.91 1.57
C GLU A 137 3.28 -5.85 2.59
N THR A 138 2.03 -5.38 2.48
CA THR A 138 1.36 -4.52 3.44
C THR A 138 0.02 -5.17 3.81
N SER A 139 -0.73 -4.58 4.73
CA SER A 139 -2.07 -5.08 5.09
C SER A 139 -3.06 -5.16 3.90
N SER A 140 -2.84 -4.38 2.84
CA SER A 140 -3.78 -4.27 1.71
C SER A 140 -3.19 -4.69 0.36
N VAL A 141 -1.87 -4.74 0.25
CA VAL A 141 -1.19 -4.94 -1.03
C VAL A 141 0.03 -5.82 -0.85
N SER A 142 0.22 -6.79 -1.76
CA SER A 142 1.44 -7.58 -1.87
C SER A 142 1.87 -7.72 -3.33
N GLY A 143 3.17 -7.74 -3.59
CA GLY A 143 3.71 -7.91 -4.94
C GLY A 143 5.15 -7.42 -5.11
N THR A 144 5.70 -7.68 -6.29
CA THR A 144 6.99 -7.16 -6.72
C THR A 144 6.80 -5.75 -7.28
N VAL A 145 7.55 -4.79 -6.78
CA VAL A 145 7.52 -3.39 -7.25
C VAL A 145 8.06 -3.32 -8.67
N LEU A 146 7.25 -2.81 -9.60
CA LEU A 146 7.64 -2.58 -10.99
C LEU A 146 8.14 -1.16 -11.21
N GLU A 147 7.39 -0.16 -10.72
CA GLU A 147 7.70 1.25 -10.84
C GLU A 147 7.13 2.04 -9.66
N ILE A 148 7.84 3.08 -9.25
CA ILE A 148 7.37 4.02 -8.24
C ILE A 148 7.10 5.34 -8.95
N GLY A 149 5.83 5.58 -9.27
CA GLY A 149 5.36 6.82 -9.89
C GLY A 149 5.13 7.93 -8.88
N LEU A 150 4.73 9.11 -9.38
CA LEU A 150 4.49 10.30 -8.54
C LEU A 150 3.28 10.13 -7.61
N PHE A 151 2.20 9.49 -8.08
CA PHE A 151 0.93 9.34 -7.34
C PHE A 151 0.72 7.93 -6.81
N ALA A 152 1.23 6.94 -7.52
CA ALA A 152 1.00 5.53 -7.26
C ALA A 152 2.23 4.71 -7.62
N THR A 153 2.36 3.56 -6.96
CA THR A 153 3.37 2.54 -7.22
C THR A 153 2.73 1.37 -7.93
N GLU A 154 3.39 0.90 -8.98
CA GLU A 154 2.99 -0.28 -9.75
C GLU A 154 3.62 -1.53 -9.18
N LEU A 155 2.81 -2.57 -8.99
CA LEU A 155 3.27 -3.86 -8.47
C LEU A 155 2.76 -4.99 -9.37
N ARG A 156 3.49 -6.09 -9.36
CA ARG A 156 3.08 -7.37 -9.92
C ARG A 156 2.89 -8.37 -8.78
N THR A 157 1.69 -8.90 -8.65
CA THR A 157 1.36 -9.92 -7.66
C THR A 157 2.10 -11.24 -7.94
N GLY A 158 2.13 -12.16 -6.97
CA GLY A 158 2.78 -13.46 -7.13
C GLY A 158 2.17 -14.35 -8.22
N ASP A 159 0.89 -14.14 -8.54
CA ASP A 159 0.14 -14.78 -9.64
C ASP A 159 0.22 -14.01 -10.98
N GLY A 160 1.02 -12.93 -11.04
CA GLY A 160 1.33 -12.21 -12.26
C GLY A 160 0.39 -11.05 -12.60
N LEU A 161 -0.57 -10.71 -11.75
CA LEU A 161 -1.50 -9.61 -11.99
C LEU A 161 -0.84 -8.24 -11.76
N TYR A 162 -1.23 -7.27 -12.58
CA TYR A 162 -0.89 -5.87 -12.37
C TYR A 162 -1.70 -5.29 -11.21
N ARG A 163 -1.04 -4.58 -10.32
CA ARG A 163 -1.67 -3.88 -9.21
C ARG A 163 -1.12 -2.48 -9.07
N LEU A 164 -2.00 -1.50 -9.02
CA LEU A 164 -1.68 -0.10 -8.79
C LEU A 164 -2.05 0.26 -7.36
N ALA A 165 -1.09 0.71 -6.58
CA ALA A 165 -1.28 1.14 -5.19
C ALA A 165 -1.00 2.63 -5.04
N PRO A 166 -1.94 3.45 -4.51
CA PRO A 166 -1.66 4.84 -4.17
C PRO A 166 -0.46 4.93 -3.22
N ASN A 167 0.46 5.87 -3.47
CA ASN A 167 1.67 5.99 -2.67
C ASN A 167 1.40 6.23 -1.19
N SER A 168 0.34 6.99 -0.87
CA SER A 168 -0.08 7.25 0.51
C SER A 168 -0.48 5.97 1.25
N THR A 169 -1.06 5.00 0.56
CA THR A 169 -1.41 3.70 1.15
C THR A 169 -0.15 2.93 1.56
N LEU A 170 0.87 2.93 0.70
CA LEU A 170 2.14 2.26 1.02
C LEU A 170 2.91 2.98 2.12
N TRP A 171 2.93 4.32 2.09
CA TRP A 171 3.67 5.12 3.07
C TRP A 171 3.08 5.06 4.48
N ASN A 172 1.76 5.03 4.60
CA ASN A 172 1.05 5.11 5.88
C ASN A 172 0.80 3.74 6.54
N THR A 173 1.25 2.64 5.94
CA THR A 173 1.11 1.28 6.48
C THR A 173 2.47 0.64 6.72
N PRO A 174 2.59 -0.28 7.69
CA PRO A 174 3.79 -1.09 7.83
C PRO A 174 4.08 -1.87 6.54
N ILE A 175 5.33 -1.86 6.10
CA ILE A 175 5.80 -2.57 4.92
C ILE A 175 6.71 -3.72 5.35
N THR A 176 6.33 -4.95 5.02
CA THR A 176 7.22 -6.10 5.10
C THR A 176 7.94 -6.27 3.78
N ASN A 177 9.27 -6.13 3.79
CA ASN A 177 10.10 -6.30 2.60
C ASN A 177 10.79 -7.65 2.64
N TYR A 178 10.37 -8.54 1.77
CA TYR A 178 10.87 -9.92 1.72
C TYR A 178 12.18 -10.08 0.94
N SER A 179 12.58 -9.07 0.18
CA SER A 179 13.77 -9.12 -0.68
C SER A 179 14.99 -8.41 -0.08
N ARG A 180 14.78 -7.55 0.90
CA ARG A 180 15.84 -6.67 1.42
C ARG A 180 16.89 -7.40 2.25
N GLN A 181 16.46 -8.34 3.08
CA GLN A 181 17.37 -9.13 3.89
C GLN A 181 17.96 -10.27 3.06
N PRO A 182 19.28 -10.51 3.13
CA PRO A 182 19.95 -11.53 2.33
C PRO A 182 19.54 -12.95 2.74
N THR A 183 19.11 -13.16 3.97
CA THR A 183 18.75 -14.45 4.53
C THR A 183 17.39 -14.42 5.21
N ARG A 184 16.69 -15.56 5.15
CA ARG A 184 15.37 -15.72 5.76
C ARG A 184 15.30 -17.03 6.53
N GLN A 185 14.56 -17.02 7.63
CA GLN A 185 14.25 -18.18 8.43
C GLN A 185 13.09 -18.96 7.81
N ASN A 186 13.18 -20.28 7.87
CA ASN A 186 12.12 -21.25 7.57
C ASN A 186 11.85 -22.12 8.78
N GLU A 187 10.61 -22.58 8.90
CA GLU A 187 10.19 -23.56 9.89
C GLU A 187 9.36 -24.65 9.24
N VAL A 188 9.68 -25.90 9.60
CA VAL A 188 8.86 -27.06 9.27
C VAL A 188 8.38 -27.67 10.56
N LYS A 189 7.07 -27.70 10.76
CA LYS A 189 6.42 -28.28 11.93
C LYS A 189 5.84 -29.64 11.59
N ILE A 190 6.10 -30.61 12.44
CA ILE A 190 5.50 -31.95 12.37
C ILE A 190 4.89 -32.31 13.72
N ASN A 191 3.79 -33.03 13.68
CA ASN A 191 3.15 -33.59 14.87
C ASN A 191 3.47 -35.10 14.92
N VAL A 192 4.05 -35.54 16.01
CA VAL A 192 4.38 -36.91 16.27
C VAL A 192 3.61 -37.45 17.47
N THR A 193 3.31 -38.72 17.51
CA THR A 193 2.58 -39.32 18.62
C THR A 193 3.50 -39.48 19.85
N HIS A 194 2.93 -39.58 21.04
CA HIS A 194 3.69 -39.80 22.27
C HIS A 194 4.45 -41.13 22.33
N GLN A 195 4.13 -42.06 21.44
CA GLN A 195 4.79 -43.37 21.36
C GLN A 195 6.05 -43.34 20.48
N GLU A 196 6.21 -42.30 19.69
CA GLU A 196 7.39 -42.15 18.81
C GLU A 196 8.64 -41.71 19.61
N ASP A 197 9.79 -42.20 19.19
CA ASP A 197 11.08 -41.80 19.74
C ASP A 197 11.42 -40.37 19.28
N LEU A 198 11.24 -39.41 20.20
CA LEU A 198 11.47 -37.99 19.94
C LEU A 198 12.93 -37.68 19.60
N ASP A 199 13.89 -38.36 20.22
CA ASP A 199 15.32 -38.14 19.96
C ASP A 199 15.64 -38.56 18.52
N LEU A 200 15.12 -39.67 18.07
CA LEU A 200 15.28 -40.14 16.69
C LEU A 200 14.55 -39.24 15.67
N VAL A 201 13.41 -38.68 16.03
CA VAL A 201 12.69 -37.68 15.20
C VAL A 201 13.51 -36.40 15.05
N MET A 202 14.02 -35.88 16.16
CA MET A 202 14.83 -34.66 16.17
C MET A 202 16.15 -34.84 15.42
N GLU A 203 16.81 -35.96 15.60
CA GLU A 203 18.04 -36.29 14.88
C GLU A 203 17.80 -36.41 13.36
N THR A 204 16.68 -37.05 12.95
CA THR A 204 16.31 -37.18 11.54
C THR A 204 16.09 -35.83 10.89
N LEU A 205 15.33 -34.95 11.54
CA LEU A 205 15.10 -33.60 11.06
C LEU A 205 16.41 -32.81 10.94
N MET A 206 17.26 -32.89 11.94
CA MET A 206 18.57 -32.22 11.92
C MET A 206 19.45 -32.73 10.78
N LYS A 207 19.51 -34.06 10.55
CA LYS A 207 20.25 -34.65 9.43
C LYS A 207 19.76 -34.17 8.08
N LEU A 208 18.42 -34.06 7.89
CA LEU A 208 17.83 -33.54 6.66
C LEU A 208 18.23 -32.09 6.41
N ALA A 209 18.23 -31.23 7.45
CA ALA A 209 18.64 -29.83 7.33
C ALA A 209 20.14 -29.71 6.99
N ILE A 210 21.03 -30.43 7.67
CA ILE A 210 22.48 -30.36 7.45
C ILE A 210 22.86 -30.90 6.07
N ALA A 211 22.12 -31.88 5.55
CA ALA A 211 22.38 -32.48 4.24
C ALA A 211 22.10 -31.56 3.06
N ASP A 212 21.30 -30.51 3.23
CA ASP A 212 20.99 -29.55 2.16
C ASP A 212 21.97 -28.38 2.17
N LYS A 213 22.69 -28.20 1.06
CA LYS A 213 23.72 -27.17 0.91
C LYS A 213 23.14 -25.73 0.94
N ARG A 214 21.82 -25.55 0.70
CA ARG A 214 21.12 -24.26 0.74
C ARG A 214 20.82 -23.83 2.17
N VAL A 215 20.84 -24.74 3.12
CA VAL A 215 20.70 -24.41 4.54
C VAL A 215 21.99 -23.78 5.04
N LEU A 216 21.86 -22.60 5.64
CA LEU A 216 23.01 -21.86 6.15
C LEU A 216 23.57 -22.51 7.42
N LYS A 217 24.90 -22.49 7.54
CA LYS A 217 25.61 -22.97 8.75
C LYS A 217 25.55 -21.94 9.89
N THR A 218 25.36 -20.69 9.54
CA THR A 218 25.27 -19.56 10.49
C THR A 218 24.14 -18.60 10.03
N PRO A 219 23.06 -18.46 10.79
CA PRO A 219 22.75 -19.22 12.02
C PRO A 219 22.54 -20.71 11.75
N ALA A 220 22.98 -21.56 12.71
CA ALA A 220 22.85 -23.00 12.59
C ALA A 220 21.37 -23.45 12.63
N PRO A 221 21.00 -24.55 11.94
CA PRO A 221 19.68 -25.13 12.08
C PRO A 221 19.46 -25.65 13.50
N SER A 222 18.22 -25.62 13.96
CA SER A 222 17.84 -26.12 15.29
C SER A 222 16.54 -26.90 15.21
N VAL A 223 16.43 -27.94 16.05
CA VAL A 223 15.20 -28.71 16.23
C VAL A 223 14.79 -28.62 17.69
N PHE A 224 13.53 -28.36 17.94
CA PHE A 224 12.99 -28.24 19.30
C PHE A 224 11.52 -28.62 19.35
N ILE A 225 11.04 -28.94 20.55
CA ILE A 225 9.64 -29.20 20.81
C ILE A 225 8.95 -27.84 20.95
N ASP A 226 7.96 -27.57 20.11
CA ASP A 226 7.19 -26.32 20.08
C ASP A 226 6.01 -26.37 21.06
N SER A 227 5.29 -27.48 21.10
CA SER A 227 4.16 -27.67 21.99
C SER A 227 3.87 -29.16 22.27
N LEU A 228 3.20 -29.39 23.40
CA LEU A 228 2.70 -30.70 23.83
C LEU A 228 1.18 -30.60 23.91
N SER A 229 0.49 -31.57 23.31
CA SER A 229 -0.94 -31.75 23.43
C SER A 229 -1.26 -33.18 23.93
N ASP A 230 -2.49 -33.46 24.30
CA ASP A 230 -2.89 -34.79 24.82
C ASP A 230 -2.67 -35.93 23.80
N SER A 231 -2.67 -35.62 22.52
CA SER A 231 -2.60 -36.61 21.44
C SER A 231 -1.30 -36.56 20.64
N ALA A 232 -0.51 -35.50 20.72
CA ALA A 232 0.65 -35.27 19.86
C ALA A 232 1.68 -34.30 20.47
N VAL A 233 2.93 -34.51 20.08
CA VAL A 233 4.05 -33.59 20.32
C VAL A 233 4.38 -32.86 19.02
N SER A 234 4.36 -31.53 19.05
CA SER A 234 4.74 -30.71 17.91
C SER A 234 6.25 -30.44 17.94
N VAL A 235 6.95 -30.95 16.93
CA VAL A 235 8.40 -30.76 16.77
C VAL A 235 8.65 -29.80 15.60
N THR A 236 9.46 -28.80 15.82
CA THR A 236 9.79 -27.76 14.84
C THR A 236 11.25 -27.84 14.44
N LEU A 237 11.50 -28.00 13.15
CA LEU A 237 12.80 -27.78 12.52
C LEU A 237 12.86 -26.33 12.05
N ARG A 238 13.80 -25.55 12.58
CA ARG A 238 14.09 -24.16 12.18
C ARG A 238 15.42 -24.10 11.47
N TYR A 239 15.47 -23.43 10.33
CA TYR A 239 16.70 -23.25 9.55
C TYR A 239 16.67 -21.95 8.77
N TRP A 240 17.84 -21.48 8.34
CA TRP A 240 18.01 -20.26 7.57
C TRP A 240 18.49 -20.60 6.16
N ALA A 241 18.04 -19.82 5.19
CA ALA A 241 18.45 -19.93 3.79
C ALA A 241 18.68 -18.54 3.19
N SER A 242 19.35 -18.49 2.03
CA SER A 242 19.38 -17.27 1.22
C SER A 242 17.96 -16.87 0.80
N THR A 243 17.69 -15.59 0.67
CA THR A 243 16.37 -15.12 0.24
C THR A 243 15.97 -15.66 -1.13
N GLY A 244 16.93 -15.87 -2.04
CA GLY A 244 16.68 -16.46 -3.36
C GLY A 244 16.27 -17.93 -3.33
N ASP A 245 16.83 -18.72 -2.41
CA ASP A 245 16.55 -20.14 -2.28
C ASP A 245 15.38 -20.46 -1.33
N TRP A 246 14.94 -19.44 -0.58
CA TRP A 246 14.01 -19.62 0.54
C TRP A 246 12.73 -20.36 0.16
N TRP A 247 12.12 -20.00 -0.96
CA TRP A 247 10.84 -20.53 -1.41
C TRP A 247 10.95 -21.99 -1.86
N ASP A 248 11.94 -22.28 -2.70
CA ASP A 248 12.15 -23.63 -3.23
C ASP A 248 12.61 -24.59 -2.16
N LEU A 249 13.55 -24.14 -1.30
CA LEU A 249 14.01 -24.93 -0.16
C LEU A 249 12.89 -25.24 0.83
N SER A 250 11.99 -24.28 1.08
CA SER A 250 10.85 -24.49 1.98
C SER A 250 9.97 -25.65 1.50
N ARG A 251 9.62 -25.68 0.22
CA ARG A 251 8.80 -26.74 -0.37
C ARG A 251 9.54 -28.08 -0.43
N ASP A 252 10.80 -28.06 -0.83
CA ASP A 252 11.62 -29.25 -0.87
C ASP A 252 11.81 -29.87 0.51
N MET A 253 12.04 -29.07 1.54
CA MET A 253 12.23 -29.55 2.90
C MET A 253 10.98 -30.23 3.44
N ILE A 254 9.80 -29.64 3.24
CA ILE A 254 8.52 -30.26 3.62
C ILE A 254 8.36 -31.63 2.95
N LYS A 255 8.65 -31.71 1.64
CA LYS A 255 8.61 -32.99 0.91
C LYS A 255 9.59 -34.01 1.45
N ARG A 256 10.84 -33.62 1.71
CA ARG A 256 11.89 -34.54 2.24
C ARG A 256 11.55 -35.03 3.63
N VAL A 257 11.05 -34.16 4.48
CA VAL A 257 10.56 -34.52 5.81
C VAL A 257 9.47 -35.58 5.69
N LYS A 258 8.44 -35.32 4.86
CA LYS A 258 7.34 -36.29 4.64
C LYS A 258 7.90 -37.66 4.20
N LEU A 259 8.74 -37.67 3.18
CA LEU A 259 9.31 -38.93 2.65
C LEU A 259 10.19 -39.68 3.65
N ALA A 260 10.89 -38.96 4.54
CA ALA A 260 11.73 -39.60 5.56
C ALA A 260 10.89 -40.32 6.63
N PHE A 261 9.74 -39.74 6.99
CA PHE A 261 8.86 -40.36 7.98
C PHE A 261 7.97 -41.45 7.37
N ASP A 262 7.55 -41.36 6.10
CA ASP A 262 6.80 -42.45 5.42
C ASP A 262 7.64 -43.72 5.30
N LYS A 263 8.90 -43.61 4.86
CA LYS A 263 9.82 -44.77 4.78
C LYS A 263 10.04 -45.44 6.13
N LYS A 264 9.95 -44.67 7.21
CA LYS A 264 10.10 -45.21 8.57
C LYS A 264 8.86 -46.00 9.01
N SER A 265 7.66 -45.50 8.64
CA SER A 265 6.41 -46.21 8.89
C SER A 265 6.36 -47.55 8.18
N GLU A 266 6.78 -47.60 6.90
CA GLU A 266 6.84 -48.85 6.13
C GLU A 266 7.90 -49.85 6.69
N ALA A 267 9.01 -49.35 7.22
CA ALA A 267 10.04 -50.20 7.84
C ALA A 267 9.61 -50.78 9.21
N SER A 268 8.65 -50.12 9.88
CA SER A 268 8.10 -50.52 11.16
C SER A 268 6.96 -51.57 11.00
N ASP A 269 6.32 -51.62 9.82
CA ASP A 269 5.25 -52.55 9.45
C ASP A 269 5.77 -53.86 8.77
N THR A 270 7.07 -54.16 8.85
CA THR A 270 7.54 -55.50 8.42
C THR A 270 6.91 -56.53 9.35
N PRO A 271 6.07 -57.47 8.84
CA PRO A 271 5.44 -58.47 9.69
C PRO A 271 6.56 -59.31 10.35
N VAL A 272 6.57 -59.36 11.66
CA VAL A 272 7.30 -60.37 12.39
C VAL A 272 6.85 -61.71 11.79
N GLU A 273 7.76 -62.43 11.12
CA GLU A 273 7.55 -63.80 10.68
C GLU A 273 6.89 -64.57 11.82
N ALA A 274 5.62 -64.86 11.67
CA ALA A 274 4.92 -65.75 12.59
C ALA A 274 5.57 -67.09 12.50
N SER A 275 6.37 -67.42 13.52
CA SER A 275 6.88 -68.76 13.79
C SER A 275 5.72 -69.75 13.66
N SER A 276 5.74 -70.52 12.59
CA SER A 276 4.82 -71.64 12.34
C SER A 276 4.98 -72.72 13.39
N ALA A 277 4.23 -72.66 14.46
CA ALA A 277 3.93 -73.80 15.26
C ALA A 277 2.71 -74.56 14.61
N PRO A 278 2.79 -75.91 14.46
CA PRO A 278 1.72 -76.66 13.80
C PRO A 278 0.44 -76.70 14.61
N LEU A 279 -0.64 -76.46 13.91
CA LEU A 279 -2.03 -76.53 14.44
C LEU A 279 -2.35 -77.94 14.92
N PRO A 280 -3.05 -78.13 16.06
CA PRO A 280 -3.68 -79.37 16.41
C PRO A 280 -4.90 -79.66 15.55
N GLU A 281 -5.12 -80.91 15.18
CA GLU A 281 -6.22 -81.49 14.38
C GLU A 281 -7.62 -81.12 14.88
N PRO A 282 -8.63 -81.00 14.00
CA PRO A 282 -9.98 -80.71 14.39
C PRO A 282 -10.75 -81.95 14.89
N ALA A 283 -11.47 -81.78 15.96
CA ALA A 283 -12.51 -82.74 16.44
C ALA A 283 -13.85 -82.50 15.74
N PRO A 284 -14.74 -83.58 15.64
CA PRO A 284 -15.75 -83.63 14.61
C PRO A 284 -17.01 -82.86 14.92
N GLU A 285 -17.74 -82.57 13.81
CA GLU A 285 -19.03 -81.91 13.69
C GLU A 285 -20.11 -82.47 14.60
N GLU A 286 -20.89 -81.61 15.20
CA GLU A 286 -22.30 -81.89 15.53
C GLU A 286 -23.25 -80.88 14.96
N THR A 287 -24.27 -81.44 14.43
CA THR A 287 -25.33 -81.04 13.53
C THR A 287 -26.37 -80.10 14.15
N GLN A 288 -26.82 -79.15 13.32
CA GLN A 288 -28.16 -78.55 13.20
C GLN A 288 -28.77 -77.77 14.38
N VAL A 289 -29.32 -76.61 14.08
CA VAL A 289 -30.77 -76.41 13.81
C VAL A 289 -31.06 -74.93 13.35
N ARG A 290 -31.80 -74.84 12.27
CA ARG A 290 -32.54 -73.65 11.76
C ARG A 290 -33.37 -72.98 12.82
N VAL A 291 -33.62 -71.72 12.76
CA VAL A 291 -34.94 -71.07 12.66
C VAL A 291 -34.82 -69.58 12.22
N SER A 292 -35.68 -69.31 11.28
CA SER A 292 -36.08 -68.07 10.62
C SER A 292 -36.70 -67.07 11.57
N ALA A 293 -36.54 -65.79 11.30
CA ALA A 293 -37.69 -64.87 11.15
C ALA A 293 -37.24 -63.44 10.76
N ARG A 294 -37.79 -62.98 9.69
CA ARG A 294 -37.93 -61.61 9.19
C ARG A 294 -38.53 -60.67 10.21
N LYS A 295 -38.09 -59.40 10.21
CA LYS A 295 -39.05 -58.29 10.32
C LYS A 295 -38.48 -57.02 9.68
N ARG A 296 -39.31 -56.47 8.83
CA ARG A 296 -39.13 -55.25 8.02
C ARG A 296 -39.38 -53.98 8.85
N LEU A 297 -38.68 -52.92 8.51
CA LEU A 297 -38.94 -51.48 8.33
C LEU A 297 -40.13 -50.81 9.09
N PRO A 298 -40.02 -49.47 9.38
CA PRO A 298 -40.39 -48.51 8.35
C PRO A 298 -39.51 -47.24 8.26
N LYS A 299 -39.63 -46.64 7.05
CA LYS A 299 -39.22 -45.28 6.64
C LYS A 299 -40.03 -44.23 7.42
N ALA A 300 -39.42 -43.10 7.67
CA ALA A 300 -40.13 -41.82 7.75
C ALA A 300 -39.26 -40.69 7.17
N SER A 301 -39.94 -39.93 6.36
CA SER A 301 -39.48 -38.83 5.51
C SER A 301 -39.40 -37.46 6.25
N PRO A 302 -39.12 -36.37 5.57
CA PRO A 302 -38.40 -35.21 6.10
C PRO A 302 -39.34 -34.08 6.54
N GLN A 303 -38.84 -33.16 7.32
CA GLN A 303 -39.48 -31.84 7.48
C GLN A 303 -38.49 -30.68 7.33
N THR A 304 -38.94 -29.79 6.51
CA THR A 304 -38.60 -28.42 6.15
C THR A 304 -38.59 -27.45 7.32
N GLN A 305 -37.62 -26.55 7.25
CA GLN A 305 -37.56 -25.10 7.45
C GLN A 305 -38.50 -24.40 8.50
N PRO A 306 -38.14 -23.21 8.98
CA PRO A 306 -37.75 -22.03 8.22
C PRO A 306 -36.31 -21.55 8.49
#